data_749b3834d18a1bffc6ab5ec34ebcd846
#
_entry.id   749b3834d18a1bffc6ab5ec34ebcd846
#
_cell.length_a   1.000
_cell.length_b   1.000
_cell.length_c   1.000
_cell.angle_alpha   90.00
_cell.angle_beta   90.00
_cell.angle_gamma   90.00
#
_symmetry.space_group_name_H-M   'P 1'
#
loop_
_entity.id
_entity.type
_entity.pdbx_description
1 polymer ?
#
loop_
_entity_poly.entity_id
_entity_poly.type
_entity_poly.pdbx_seq_one_letter_code
_entity_poly.pdbx_strand_id
1 'polypeptide(L)'
;MISDKLKTVPLSKLSNAALHSLNPSIANVWLRDISGVLRKPRASLEHLDETINWLCRAQDNSKNAGVCGGYSVIEGWLAPYPETTGYIIPTFYDYAEFSGREEFRRKAEQMADWEIEVQMPNGAVQAGLFQKNTEQKPAVFNTGQVILGWCRAFLETKDDKYLEAAKRAGDWLISVQAEDGAWRVASSETETSVHAYDARTAWSLLGIYEITNQGKYLDSAKRKLDWTLAQQRESGWFAENAFFVSEDKWTVPPTHTIAYVIEGLFESWRICGDERYLRATEKTAEKLLRIFELRRFMAGEFDEKWKTDAKYSCLTGNAQIAGVWLKLFQTNGDTRYLNAALKLNDFTKSAQNISSMHGGIRGGIKGSQPIFGRYTPFIYVNWGAKFFADTLMLEEKIMKQFEKDVLDGKSLGARETKN
;
A
#
# COMPACT_ATOMS: atom_id res chain seq x y z
N MET A 1 2.97 25.68 19.52
CA MET A 1 2.96 25.00 18.20
C MET A 1 1.61 24.38 17.76
N ILE A 2 0.62 24.20 18.63
CA ILE A 2 -0.76 23.84 18.25
C ILE A 2 -1.57 25.10 17.87
N SER A 3 -1.22 26.29 18.42
CA SER A 3 -2.01 27.50 18.25
C SER A 3 -1.92 28.18 16.89
N ASP A 4 -0.84 27.99 16.15
CA ASP A 4 -0.63 28.72 14.88
C ASP A 4 -1.24 28.01 13.65
N LYS A 5 -1.43 26.69 13.72
CA LYS A 5 -2.15 25.94 12.67
C LYS A 5 -3.68 26.08 12.75
N LEU A 6 -4.21 26.49 13.91
CA LEU A 6 -5.65 26.74 14.07
C LEU A 6 -6.12 28.08 13.47
N LYS A 7 -5.20 29.03 13.23
CA LYS A 7 -5.55 30.37 12.72
C LYS A 7 -5.89 30.43 11.22
N THR A 8 -5.63 29.34 10.47
CA THR A 8 -5.87 29.29 9.02
C THR A 8 -7.01 28.33 8.61
N VAL A 9 -7.71 27.71 9.57
CA VAL A 9 -8.82 26.81 9.28
C VAL A 9 -10.11 27.62 9.12
N PRO A 10 -10.84 27.51 7.98
CA PRO A 10 -12.12 28.19 7.80
C PRO A 10 -13.11 27.83 8.91
N LEU A 11 -13.89 28.80 9.37
CA LEU A 11 -14.90 28.63 10.44
C LEU A 11 -15.90 27.49 10.13
N SER A 12 -16.22 27.26 8.86
CA SER A 12 -17.04 26.13 8.41
C SER A 12 -16.40 24.76 8.67
N LYS A 13 -15.07 24.66 8.58
CA LYS A 13 -14.32 23.44 8.91
C LYS A 13 -14.25 23.22 10.43
N LEU A 14 -14.19 24.29 11.22
CA LEU A 14 -14.23 24.23 12.69
C LEU A 14 -15.60 23.79 13.22
N SER A 15 -16.69 24.21 12.57
CA SER A 15 -18.04 23.79 12.94
C SER A 15 -18.29 22.30 12.60
N ASN A 16 -17.80 21.83 11.46
CA ASN A 16 -17.88 20.42 11.10
C ASN A 16 -16.99 19.54 12.02
N ALA A 17 -15.78 19.99 12.33
CA ALA A 17 -14.90 19.31 13.27
C ALA A 17 -15.53 19.21 14.68
N ALA A 18 -16.22 20.26 15.14
CA ALA A 18 -16.94 20.25 16.41
C ALA A 18 -18.13 19.28 16.40
N LEU A 19 -18.91 19.25 15.32
CA LEU A 19 -20.03 18.31 15.15
C LEU A 19 -19.54 16.84 15.05
N HIS A 20 -18.46 16.60 14.33
CA HIS A 20 -17.85 15.25 14.25
C HIS A 20 -17.24 14.82 15.59
N SER A 21 -16.65 15.73 16.37
CA SER A 21 -16.06 15.40 17.69
C SER A 21 -17.11 15.01 18.74
N LEU A 22 -18.37 15.39 18.55
CA LEU A 22 -19.50 14.95 19.39
C LEU A 22 -19.93 13.48 19.09
N ASN A 23 -19.44 12.88 18.02
CA ASN A 23 -19.77 11.48 17.72
C ASN A 23 -19.07 10.53 18.72
N PRO A 24 -19.82 9.71 19.48
CA PRO A 24 -19.23 8.83 20.50
C PRO A 24 -18.19 7.85 19.95
N SER A 25 -18.32 7.43 18.68
CA SER A 25 -17.32 6.54 18.04
C SER A 25 -16.00 7.26 17.80
N ILE A 26 -16.04 8.53 17.39
CA ILE A 26 -14.84 9.35 17.18
C ILE A 26 -14.19 9.69 18.53
N ALA A 27 -14.99 10.09 19.52
CA ALA A 27 -14.50 10.33 20.88
C ALA A 27 -13.81 9.08 21.46
N ASN A 28 -14.36 7.90 21.23
CA ASN A 28 -13.73 6.63 21.64
C ASN A 28 -12.37 6.39 20.99
N VAL A 29 -12.19 6.74 19.70
CA VAL A 29 -10.88 6.66 19.02
C VAL A 29 -9.85 7.56 19.72
N TRP A 30 -10.22 8.80 19.98
CA TRP A 30 -9.34 9.76 20.68
C TRP A 30 -8.93 9.26 22.07
N LEU A 31 -9.90 8.86 22.88
CA LEU A 31 -9.65 8.41 24.25
C LEU A 31 -8.72 7.19 24.29
N ARG A 32 -8.93 6.21 23.39
CA ARG A 32 -8.06 5.02 23.32
C ARG A 32 -6.66 5.36 22.85
N ASP A 33 -6.54 6.20 21.83
CA ASP A 33 -5.23 6.55 21.28
C ASP A 33 -4.42 7.45 22.23
N ILE A 34 -5.06 8.33 22.98
CA ILE A 34 -4.42 9.12 24.04
C ILE A 34 -4.00 8.22 25.21
N SER A 35 -4.85 7.28 25.62
CA SER A 35 -4.54 6.34 26.71
C SER A 35 -3.59 5.21 26.32
N GLY A 36 -3.28 5.03 25.02
CA GLY A 36 -2.46 3.95 24.52
C GLY A 36 -3.13 2.55 24.60
N VAL A 37 -4.44 2.49 24.88
CA VAL A 37 -5.16 1.22 25.05
C VAL A 37 -5.54 0.63 23.70
N LEU A 38 -4.86 -0.45 23.33
CA LEU A 38 -5.18 -1.24 22.14
C LEU A 38 -6.33 -2.23 22.42
N ARG A 39 -6.94 -2.75 21.35
CA ARG A 39 -7.98 -3.78 21.44
C ARG A 39 -7.34 -5.17 21.51
N LYS A 40 -8.04 -6.14 22.08
CA LYS A 40 -7.65 -7.55 21.92
C LYS A 40 -7.92 -7.97 20.47
N PRO A 41 -6.95 -8.48 19.72
CA PRO A 41 -7.19 -9.01 18.38
C PRO A 41 -8.23 -10.12 18.40
N ARG A 42 -9.04 -10.20 17.34
CA ARG A 42 -9.91 -11.32 17.04
C ARG A 42 -9.28 -12.19 15.94
N ALA A 43 -10.03 -13.15 15.44
CA ALA A 43 -9.58 -13.98 14.32
C ALA A 43 -9.26 -13.14 13.09
N SER A 44 -8.23 -13.51 12.33
CA SER A 44 -7.78 -12.79 11.15
C SER A 44 -8.90 -12.63 10.12
N LEU A 45 -9.76 -13.63 9.96
CA LEU A 45 -10.92 -13.59 9.06
C LEU A 45 -11.92 -12.49 9.42
N GLU A 46 -12.20 -12.27 10.73
CA GLU A 46 -13.11 -11.19 11.15
C GLU A 46 -12.53 -9.81 10.79
N HIS A 47 -11.21 -9.65 10.98
CA HIS A 47 -10.51 -8.43 10.60
C HIS A 47 -10.47 -8.23 9.10
N LEU A 48 -10.23 -9.28 8.33
CA LEU A 48 -10.23 -9.27 6.86
C LEU A 48 -11.60 -8.87 6.32
N ASP A 49 -12.67 -9.53 6.74
CA ASP A 49 -14.02 -9.27 6.27
C ASP A 49 -14.45 -7.82 6.55
N GLU A 50 -14.17 -7.31 7.76
CA GLU A 50 -14.49 -5.92 8.10
C GLU A 50 -13.61 -4.91 7.35
N THR A 51 -12.38 -5.27 7.01
CA THR A 51 -11.50 -4.43 6.17
C THR A 51 -12.04 -4.33 4.74
N ILE A 52 -12.43 -5.44 4.14
CA ILE A 52 -13.05 -5.46 2.80
C ILE A 52 -14.40 -4.72 2.81
N ASN A 53 -15.22 -4.93 3.84
CA ASN A 53 -16.48 -4.20 4.00
C ASN A 53 -16.26 -2.67 4.12
N TRP A 54 -15.15 -2.25 4.75
CA TRP A 54 -14.79 -0.84 4.82
C TRP A 54 -14.38 -0.29 3.44
N LEU A 55 -13.60 -1.05 2.65
CA LEU A 55 -13.24 -0.69 1.28
C LEU A 55 -14.49 -0.60 0.37
N CYS A 56 -15.47 -1.50 0.53
CA CYS A 56 -16.76 -1.39 -0.16
C CYS A 56 -17.47 -0.09 0.18
N ARG A 57 -17.53 0.27 1.49
CA ARG A 57 -18.14 1.56 1.90
C ARG A 57 -17.37 2.76 1.32
N ALA A 58 -16.04 2.68 1.23
CA ALA A 58 -15.23 3.72 0.61
C ALA A 58 -15.53 3.87 -0.89
N GLN A 59 -15.77 2.76 -1.61
CA GLN A 59 -16.22 2.78 -3.01
C GLN A 59 -17.64 3.35 -3.13
N ASP A 60 -18.58 2.86 -2.34
CA ASP A 60 -20.00 3.26 -2.41
C ASP A 60 -20.19 4.76 -2.09
N ASN A 61 -19.37 5.33 -1.21
CA ASN A 61 -19.42 6.76 -0.86
C ASN A 61 -18.80 7.68 -1.93
N SER A 62 -18.01 7.17 -2.87
CA SER A 62 -17.41 7.97 -3.94
C SER A 62 -18.42 8.44 -5.00
N LYS A 63 -19.54 7.72 -5.16
CA LYS A 63 -20.61 7.96 -6.14
C LYS A 63 -20.17 7.82 -7.62
N ASN A 64 -18.97 7.34 -7.89
CA ASN A 64 -18.41 7.22 -9.25
C ASN A 64 -17.58 5.97 -9.48
N ALA A 65 -17.75 4.93 -8.68
CA ALA A 65 -17.05 3.65 -8.72
C ALA A 65 -15.56 3.66 -8.32
N GLY A 66 -14.88 4.81 -8.27
CA GLY A 66 -13.56 4.93 -7.63
C GLY A 66 -13.66 4.76 -6.11
N VAL A 67 -12.56 4.53 -5.44
CA VAL A 67 -12.52 4.36 -3.99
C VAL A 67 -12.11 5.66 -3.30
N CYS A 68 -12.91 6.15 -2.35
CA CYS A 68 -12.53 7.30 -1.51
C CYS A 68 -11.14 7.06 -0.92
N GLY A 69 -10.23 8.06 -1.00
CA GLY A 69 -8.85 7.97 -0.46
C GLY A 69 -8.79 7.63 1.02
N GLY A 70 -9.87 7.89 1.74
CA GLY A 70 -9.98 7.55 3.16
C GLY A 70 -11.18 8.19 3.83
N TYR A 71 -11.24 8.00 5.16
CA TYR A 71 -12.19 8.65 6.05
C TYR A 71 -11.43 9.50 7.07
N SER A 72 -11.58 10.82 6.97
CA SER A 72 -11.08 11.77 7.98
C SER A 72 -12.07 11.84 9.14
N VAL A 73 -11.57 11.73 10.38
CA VAL A 73 -12.42 11.94 11.57
C VAL A 73 -12.85 13.40 11.74
N ILE A 74 -12.31 14.30 10.91
CA ILE A 74 -12.61 15.74 10.91
C ILE A 74 -13.53 16.11 9.74
N GLU A 75 -13.28 15.58 8.53
CA GLU A 75 -13.93 16.01 7.28
C GLU A 75 -14.92 14.97 6.71
N GLY A 76 -14.90 13.72 7.21
CA GLY A 76 -15.68 12.62 6.65
C GLY A 76 -14.97 11.89 5.49
N TRP A 77 -15.71 11.31 4.56
CA TRP A 77 -15.17 10.62 3.41
C TRP A 77 -14.46 11.59 2.47
N LEU A 78 -13.22 11.26 2.12
CA LEU A 78 -12.43 12.02 1.16
C LEU A 78 -12.90 11.73 -0.28
N ALA A 79 -12.46 12.56 -1.23
CA ALA A 79 -12.68 12.28 -2.65
C ALA A 79 -12.01 10.96 -3.09
N PRO A 80 -12.45 10.34 -4.19
CA PRO A 80 -11.80 9.14 -4.72
C PRO A 80 -10.37 9.41 -5.13
N TYR A 81 -9.52 8.37 -5.03
CA TYR A 81 -8.09 8.47 -5.30
C TYR A 81 -7.70 7.44 -6.37
N PRO A 82 -7.37 7.88 -7.61
CA PRO A 82 -7.04 6.96 -8.70
C PRO A 82 -5.90 6.01 -8.37
N GLU A 83 -4.76 6.52 -7.89
CA GLU A 83 -3.63 5.68 -7.51
C GLU A 83 -4.06 4.46 -6.70
N THR A 84 -4.82 4.73 -5.63
CA THR A 84 -5.15 3.70 -4.66
C THR A 84 -6.31 2.83 -5.13
N THR A 85 -7.24 3.37 -5.91
CA THR A 85 -8.28 2.57 -6.56
C THR A 85 -7.65 1.53 -7.48
N GLY A 86 -6.64 1.93 -8.26
CA GLY A 86 -5.93 1.05 -9.19
C GLY A 86 -5.37 -0.20 -8.50
N TYR A 87 -4.62 -0.06 -7.41
CA TYR A 87 -4.06 -1.24 -6.75
C TYR A 87 -5.01 -1.94 -5.75
N ILE A 88 -6.21 -1.38 -5.48
CA ILE A 88 -7.28 -2.10 -4.77
C ILE A 88 -7.97 -3.13 -5.69
N ILE A 89 -7.99 -2.92 -6.99
CA ILE A 89 -8.57 -3.84 -7.97
C ILE A 89 -8.06 -5.29 -7.79
N PRO A 90 -6.74 -5.57 -7.77
CA PRO A 90 -6.24 -6.92 -7.50
C PRO A 90 -6.72 -7.50 -6.17
N THR A 91 -6.77 -6.70 -5.11
CA THR A 91 -7.24 -7.14 -3.78
C THR A 91 -8.67 -7.66 -3.82
N PHE A 92 -9.55 -7.02 -4.59
CA PHE A 92 -10.94 -7.44 -4.72
C PHE A 92 -11.09 -8.74 -5.52
N TYR A 93 -10.30 -8.93 -6.58
CA TYR A 93 -10.24 -10.22 -7.29
C TYR A 93 -9.71 -11.32 -6.38
N ASP A 94 -8.62 -11.04 -5.63
CA ASP A 94 -8.05 -12.01 -4.70
C ASP A 94 -9.02 -12.39 -3.58
N TYR A 95 -9.79 -11.41 -3.06
CA TYR A 95 -10.80 -11.67 -2.05
C TYR A 95 -12.02 -12.41 -2.63
N ALA A 96 -12.41 -12.14 -3.87
CA ALA A 96 -13.46 -12.91 -4.55
C ALA A 96 -13.07 -14.40 -4.66
N GLU A 97 -11.84 -14.68 -5.08
CA GLU A 97 -11.28 -16.04 -5.13
C GLU A 97 -11.21 -16.67 -3.73
N PHE A 98 -10.71 -15.92 -2.75
CA PHE A 98 -10.53 -16.38 -1.37
C PHE A 98 -11.86 -16.73 -0.68
N SER A 99 -12.89 -15.92 -0.89
CA SER A 99 -14.19 -16.03 -0.22
C SER A 99 -15.25 -16.78 -1.04
N GLY A 100 -15.04 -16.99 -2.34
CA GLY A 100 -16.02 -17.53 -3.29
C GLY A 100 -17.17 -16.56 -3.63
N ARG A 101 -17.03 -15.25 -3.34
CA ARG A 101 -18.08 -14.24 -3.50
C ARG A 101 -17.87 -13.40 -4.75
N GLU A 102 -18.63 -13.69 -5.80
CA GLU A 102 -18.53 -13.04 -7.12
C GLU A 102 -18.86 -11.53 -7.13
N GLU A 103 -19.53 -11.02 -6.13
CA GLU A 103 -19.83 -9.59 -6.03
C GLU A 103 -18.56 -8.71 -5.99
N PHE A 104 -17.45 -9.23 -5.46
CA PHE A 104 -16.19 -8.50 -5.39
C PHE A 104 -15.49 -8.42 -6.75
N ARG A 105 -15.67 -9.40 -7.65
CA ARG A 105 -15.22 -9.30 -9.05
C ARG A 105 -15.90 -8.14 -9.75
N ARG A 106 -17.23 -8.04 -9.62
CA ARG A 106 -18.00 -6.92 -10.20
C ARG A 106 -17.54 -5.56 -9.65
N LYS A 107 -17.27 -5.47 -8.35
CA LYS A 107 -16.73 -4.24 -7.76
C LYS A 107 -15.34 -3.90 -8.29
N ALA A 108 -14.46 -4.87 -8.51
CA ALA A 108 -13.15 -4.68 -9.11
C ALA A 108 -13.27 -4.19 -10.57
N GLU A 109 -14.17 -4.77 -11.36
CA GLU A 109 -14.45 -4.32 -12.73
C GLU A 109 -14.97 -2.88 -12.78
N GLN A 110 -15.88 -2.50 -11.88
CA GLN A 110 -16.35 -1.12 -11.77
C GLN A 110 -15.22 -0.12 -11.47
N MET A 111 -14.28 -0.50 -10.59
CA MET A 111 -13.08 0.31 -10.32
C MET A 111 -12.21 0.43 -11.59
N ALA A 112 -11.96 -0.69 -12.28
CA ALA A 112 -11.12 -0.72 -13.47
C ALA A 112 -11.72 0.09 -14.63
N ASP A 113 -13.03 0.07 -14.79
CA ASP A 113 -13.75 0.90 -15.76
C ASP A 113 -13.66 2.39 -15.42
N TRP A 114 -13.86 2.73 -14.15
CA TRP A 114 -13.71 4.11 -13.69
C TRP A 114 -12.29 4.65 -13.91
N GLU A 115 -11.26 3.83 -13.71
CA GLU A 115 -9.88 4.24 -14.00
C GLU A 115 -9.64 4.53 -15.48
N ILE A 116 -10.36 3.82 -16.40
CA ILE A 116 -10.34 4.16 -17.84
C ILE A 116 -11.03 5.51 -18.11
N GLU A 117 -12.16 5.77 -17.44
CA GLU A 117 -12.91 7.03 -17.60
C GLU A 117 -12.09 8.24 -17.15
N VAL A 118 -11.23 8.10 -16.15
CA VAL A 118 -10.41 9.18 -15.60
C VAL A 118 -8.98 9.18 -16.11
N GLN A 119 -8.59 8.21 -16.97
CA GLN A 119 -7.28 8.20 -17.61
C GLN A 119 -7.07 9.47 -18.44
N MET A 120 -5.93 10.14 -18.25
CA MET A 120 -5.61 11.35 -18.98
C MET A 120 -5.39 11.07 -20.48
N PRO A 121 -5.63 12.06 -21.38
CA PRO A 121 -5.47 11.87 -22.84
C PRO A 121 -4.07 11.39 -23.27
N ASN A 122 -3.03 11.72 -22.50
CA ASN A 122 -1.65 11.26 -22.75
C ASN A 122 -1.37 9.86 -22.23
N GLY A 123 -2.36 9.18 -21.64
CA GLY A 123 -2.23 7.84 -21.06
C GLY A 123 -1.85 7.80 -19.58
N ALA A 124 -1.44 8.92 -18.99
CA ALA A 124 -1.09 8.98 -17.56
C ALA A 124 -2.31 8.89 -16.64
N VAL A 125 -2.04 8.74 -15.36
CA VAL A 125 -3.00 8.91 -14.27
C VAL A 125 -2.62 10.13 -13.44
N GLN A 126 -3.62 10.89 -12.99
CA GLN A 126 -3.40 12.12 -12.24
C GLN A 126 -2.82 11.89 -10.86
N ALA A 127 -2.12 12.90 -10.33
CA ALA A 127 -1.72 13.00 -8.94
C ALA A 127 -2.90 13.32 -8.02
N GLY A 128 -2.86 12.81 -6.79
CA GLY A 128 -3.76 13.17 -5.71
C GLY A 128 -5.22 12.75 -5.90
N LEU A 129 -6.09 13.30 -5.06
CA LEU A 129 -7.52 12.98 -5.05
C LEU A 129 -8.21 13.51 -6.32
N PHE A 130 -9.13 12.72 -6.87
CA PHE A 130 -9.89 13.11 -8.05
C PHE A 130 -10.93 14.20 -7.73
N GLN A 131 -10.84 15.34 -8.42
CA GLN A 131 -11.81 16.42 -8.35
C GLN A 131 -12.13 16.88 -9.78
N LYS A 132 -13.38 16.76 -10.17
CA LYS A 132 -13.84 16.93 -11.56
C LYS A 132 -13.48 18.27 -12.23
N ASN A 133 -13.26 19.32 -11.44
CA ASN A 133 -13.07 20.70 -11.94
C ASN A 133 -11.68 21.27 -11.59
N THR A 134 -10.71 20.43 -11.24
CA THR A 134 -9.33 20.85 -10.96
C THR A 134 -8.42 20.51 -12.11
N GLU A 135 -7.36 21.28 -12.29
CA GLU A 135 -6.28 20.94 -13.21
C GLU A 135 -5.66 19.61 -12.81
N GLN A 136 -5.63 18.66 -13.74
CA GLN A 136 -5.06 17.35 -13.51
C GLN A 136 -3.58 17.37 -13.88
N LYS A 137 -2.72 16.94 -12.96
CA LYS A 137 -1.29 16.76 -13.19
C LYS A 137 -0.96 15.27 -13.25
N PRO A 138 -0.23 14.80 -14.27
CA PRO A 138 0.15 13.40 -14.36
C PRO A 138 1.13 13.03 -13.23
N ALA A 139 1.08 11.76 -12.75
CA ALA A 139 2.04 11.26 -11.78
C ALA A 139 2.52 9.87 -12.13
N VAL A 140 3.85 9.69 -12.11
CA VAL A 140 4.52 8.42 -12.44
C VAL A 140 4.08 7.31 -11.52
N PHE A 141 4.17 7.53 -10.20
CA PHE A 141 3.81 6.51 -9.23
C PHE A 141 2.34 6.10 -9.37
N ASN A 142 1.42 7.07 -9.43
CA ASN A 142 -0.02 6.82 -9.58
C ASN A 142 -0.32 6.01 -10.84
N THR A 143 0.29 6.39 -11.96
CA THR A 143 0.14 5.69 -13.24
C THR A 143 0.58 4.22 -13.12
N GLY A 144 1.73 3.96 -12.49
CA GLY A 144 2.20 2.60 -12.26
C GLY A 144 1.24 1.77 -11.39
N GLN A 145 0.65 2.36 -10.36
CA GLN A 145 -0.26 1.62 -9.50
C GLN A 145 -1.56 1.22 -10.22
N VAL A 146 -2.09 2.08 -11.09
CA VAL A 146 -3.30 1.78 -11.88
C VAL A 146 -3.04 0.72 -12.95
N ILE A 147 -1.85 0.69 -13.56
CA ILE A 147 -1.43 -0.38 -14.48
C ILE A 147 -1.58 -1.77 -13.83
N LEU A 148 -1.20 -1.92 -12.56
CA LEU A 148 -1.36 -3.21 -11.84
C LEU A 148 -2.83 -3.66 -11.81
N GLY A 149 -3.75 -2.70 -11.59
CA GLY A 149 -5.19 -2.95 -11.61
C GLY A 149 -5.68 -3.37 -13.00
N TRP A 150 -5.31 -2.65 -14.05
CA TRP A 150 -5.74 -2.98 -15.41
C TRP A 150 -5.15 -4.30 -15.91
N CYS A 151 -3.87 -4.60 -15.62
CA CYS A 151 -3.28 -5.89 -15.95
C CYS A 151 -4.07 -7.03 -15.29
N ARG A 152 -4.43 -6.89 -14.00
CA ARG A 152 -5.22 -7.91 -13.31
C ARG A 152 -6.64 -8.00 -13.90
N ALA A 153 -7.31 -6.90 -14.18
CA ALA A 153 -8.64 -6.90 -14.79
C ALA A 153 -8.64 -7.59 -16.16
N PHE A 154 -7.62 -7.33 -17.01
CA PHE A 154 -7.45 -8.04 -18.25
C PHE A 154 -7.27 -9.56 -18.06
N LEU A 155 -6.44 -9.96 -17.10
CA LEU A 155 -6.21 -11.40 -16.84
C LEU A 155 -7.48 -12.12 -16.38
N GLU A 156 -8.36 -11.45 -15.63
CA GLU A 156 -9.61 -12.01 -15.14
C GLU A 156 -10.73 -12.02 -16.20
N THR A 157 -10.87 -10.93 -16.96
CA THR A 157 -12.02 -10.73 -17.88
C THR A 157 -11.71 -11.05 -19.33
N LYS A 158 -10.44 -10.98 -19.75
CA LYS A 158 -9.95 -11.02 -21.14
C LYS A 158 -10.51 -9.89 -22.02
N ASP A 159 -10.99 -8.79 -21.41
CA ASP A 159 -11.45 -7.61 -22.13
C ASP A 159 -10.24 -6.72 -22.48
N ASP A 160 -9.96 -6.57 -23.77
CA ASP A 160 -8.82 -5.83 -24.30
C ASP A 160 -8.78 -4.36 -23.89
N LYS A 161 -9.92 -3.74 -23.51
CA LYS A 161 -9.96 -2.34 -23.06
C LYS A 161 -9.00 -2.08 -21.91
N TYR A 162 -8.85 -3.03 -20.99
CA TYR A 162 -7.94 -2.89 -19.84
C TYR A 162 -6.48 -2.98 -20.26
N LEU A 163 -6.14 -3.93 -21.16
CA LEU A 163 -4.79 -4.03 -21.67
C LEU A 163 -4.39 -2.81 -22.50
N GLU A 164 -5.28 -2.30 -23.32
CA GLU A 164 -5.02 -1.07 -24.10
C GLU A 164 -4.84 0.16 -23.18
N ALA A 165 -5.61 0.28 -22.09
CA ALA A 165 -5.41 1.33 -21.11
C ALA A 165 -4.04 1.18 -20.40
N ALA A 166 -3.67 -0.02 -19.98
CA ALA A 166 -2.38 -0.32 -19.37
C ALA A 166 -1.21 -0.01 -20.34
N LYS A 167 -1.32 -0.34 -21.61
CA LYS A 167 -0.30 -0.04 -22.64
C LYS A 167 -0.13 1.46 -22.86
N ARG A 168 -1.23 2.24 -22.97
CA ARG A 168 -1.13 3.72 -23.08
C ARG A 168 -0.42 4.31 -21.86
N ALA A 169 -0.73 3.82 -20.66
CA ALA A 169 -0.08 4.26 -19.43
C ALA A 169 1.41 3.85 -19.38
N GLY A 170 1.74 2.63 -19.76
CA GLY A 170 3.12 2.15 -19.85
C GLY A 170 3.95 2.90 -20.88
N ASP A 171 3.38 3.23 -22.03
CA ASP A 171 4.05 4.01 -23.07
C ASP A 171 4.31 5.45 -22.61
N TRP A 172 3.39 6.06 -21.86
CA TRP A 172 3.63 7.35 -21.23
C TRP A 172 4.77 7.27 -20.20
N LEU A 173 4.80 6.24 -19.32
CA LEU A 173 5.90 6.05 -18.36
C LEU A 173 7.25 5.96 -19.06
N ILE A 174 7.34 5.21 -20.17
CA ILE A 174 8.56 5.09 -20.96
C ILE A 174 8.97 6.45 -21.54
N SER A 175 8.01 7.22 -22.04
CA SER A 175 8.28 8.53 -22.69
C SER A 175 8.84 9.59 -21.74
N VAL A 176 8.56 9.48 -20.43
CA VAL A 176 9.04 10.43 -19.41
C VAL A 176 10.20 9.89 -18.56
N GLN A 177 10.70 8.68 -18.88
CA GLN A 177 11.84 8.09 -18.19
C GLN A 177 13.15 8.70 -18.68
N ALA A 178 14.03 9.09 -17.75
CA ALA A 178 15.37 9.54 -18.07
C ALA A 178 16.28 8.37 -18.52
N GLU A 179 17.40 8.68 -19.19
CA GLU A 179 18.33 7.68 -19.74
C GLU A 179 18.89 6.74 -18.67
N ASP A 180 19.14 7.24 -17.46
CA ASP A 180 19.63 6.44 -16.32
C ASP A 180 18.54 5.60 -15.64
N GLY A 181 17.31 5.63 -16.15
CA GLY A 181 16.16 4.88 -15.65
C GLY A 181 15.35 5.58 -14.56
N ALA A 182 15.77 6.73 -14.05
CA ALA A 182 15.01 7.49 -13.07
C ALA A 182 13.83 8.23 -13.70
N TRP A 183 12.76 8.46 -12.94
CA TRP A 183 11.70 9.38 -13.28
C TRP A 183 11.90 10.68 -12.49
N ARG A 184 12.17 11.80 -13.20
CA ARG A 184 12.46 13.12 -12.62
C ARG A 184 11.37 14.15 -12.89
N VAL A 185 10.48 13.86 -13.81
CA VAL A 185 9.32 14.68 -14.13
C VAL A 185 8.06 13.95 -13.73
N ALA A 186 7.05 14.68 -13.27
CA ALA A 186 5.77 14.10 -12.85
C ALA A 186 5.93 12.95 -11.83
N SER A 187 6.97 12.97 -11.03
CA SER A 187 7.29 11.91 -10.07
C SER A 187 6.25 11.87 -8.94
N SER A 188 5.77 13.03 -8.50
CA SER A 188 4.72 13.21 -7.51
C SER A 188 4.03 14.57 -7.70
N GLU A 189 3.09 14.92 -6.81
CA GLU A 189 2.45 16.24 -6.79
C GLU A 189 3.43 17.43 -6.71
N THR A 190 4.66 17.20 -6.27
CA THR A 190 5.69 18.24 -6.02
C THR A 190 6.83 18.30 -7.03
N GLU A 191 6.70 17.71 -8.19
CA GLU A 191 7.40 17.94 -9.47
C GLU A 191 8.88 17.55 -9.62
N THR A 192 9.74 17.47 -8.61
CA THR A 192 11.20 17.35 -8.81
C THR A 192 11.90 16.25 -8.05
N SER A 193 11.19 15.46 -7.27
CA SER A 193 11.82 14.41 -6.48
C SER A 193 11.90 13.09 -7.24
N VAL A 194 13.01 12.40 -7.09
CA VAL A 194 13.22 11.05 -7.61
C VAL A 194 12.97 10.07 -6.47
N HIS A 195 12.30 8.95 -6.74
CA HIS A 195 11.92 8.04 -5.68
C HIS A 195 12.36 6.60 -5.92
N ALA A 196 13.04 6.02 -4.92
CA ALA A 196 13.40 4.60 -4.94
C ALA A 196 12.13 3.71 -4.92
N TYR A 197 11.04 4.15 -4.29
CA TYR A 197 9.78 3.42 -4.26
C TYR A 197 9.07 3.29 -5.61
N ASP A 198 9.51 4.02 -6.66
CA ASP A 198 9.07 3.76 -8.03
C ASP A 198 9.53 2.38 -8.56
N ALA A 199 10.23 1.58 -7.76
CA ALA A 199 10.38 0.15 -8.01
C ALA A 199 9.02 -0.55 -8.21
N ARG A 200 7.94 -0.06 -7.56
CA ARG A 200 6.57 -0.56 -7.83
C ARG A 200 6.05 -0.14 -9.20
N THR A 201 6.42 1.05 -9.69
CA THR A 201 6.11 1.47 -11.07
C THR A 201 6.87 0.60 -12.08
N ALA A 202 8.13 0.24 -11.79
CA ALA A 202 8.87 -0.71 -12.62
C ALA A 202 8.20 -2.11 -12.63
N TRP A 203 7.75 -2.60 -11.49
CA TRP A 203 6.97 -3.83 -11.41
C TRP A 203 5.70 -3.79 -12.27
N SER A 204 5.00 -2.66 -12.33
CA SER A 204 3.81 -2.55 -13.18
C SER A 204 4.12 -2.68 -14.69
N LEU A 205 5.26 -2.14 -15.13
CA LEU A 205 5.73 -2.35 -16.51
C LEU A 205 6.06 -3.81 -16.80
N LEU A 206 6.64 -4.53 -15.82
CA LEU A 206 6.84 -5.98 -15.94
C LEU A 206 5.51 -6.73 -16.06
N GLY A 207 4.45 -6.28 -15.40
CA GLY A 207 3.11 -6.85 -15.56
C GLY A 207 2.57 -6.71 -17.00
N ILE A 208 2.81 -5.57 -17.67
CA ILE A 208 2.49 -5.45 -19.11
C ILE A 208 3.38 -6.38 -19.95
N TYR A 209 4.67 -6.47 -19.61
CA TYR A 209 5.60 -7.37 -20.30
C TYR A 209 5.17 -8.84 -20.23
N GLU A 210 4.77 -9.33 -19.06
CA GLU A 210 4.29 -10.71 -18.90
C GLU A 210 3.10 -11.03 -19.81
N ILE A 211 2.21 -10.07 -20.04
CA ILE A 211 1.02 -10.25 -20.87
C ILE A 211 1.35 -10.14 -22.36
N THR A 212 2.23 -9.20 -22.74
CA THR A 212 2.40 -8.79 -24.15
C THR A 212 3.69 -9.29 -24.78
N ASN A 213 4.67 -9.70 -23.96
CA ASN A 213 6.05 -10.03 -24.36
C ASN A 213 6.77 -8.90 -25.12
N GLN A 214 6.34 -7.62 -24.92
CA GLN A 214 6.97 -6.46 -25.57
C GLN A 214 8.20 -5.99 -24.79
N GLY A 215 9.40 -6.17 -25.35
CA GLY A 215 10.69 -5.90 -24.70
C GLY A 215 10.86 -4.46 -24.18
N LYS A 216 10.22 -3.46 -24.78
CA LYS A 216 10.29 -2.07 -24.35
C LYS A 216 9.89 -1.85 -22.88
N TYR A 217 8.90 -2.62 -22.38
CA TYR A 217 8.46 -2.56 -20.98
C TYR A 217 9.46 -3.20 -20.04
N LEU A 218 10.02 -4.36 -20.44
CA LEU A 218 11.09 -5.04 -19.69
C LEU A 218 12.33 -4.15 -19.57
N ASP A 219 12.77 -3.53 -20.66
CA ASP A 219 13.97 -2.72 -20.70
C ASP A 219 13.81 -1.45 -19.83
N SER A 220 12.65 -0.79 -19.91
CA SER A 220 12.34 0.37 -19.08
C SER A 220 12.29 -0.02 -17.59
N ALA A 221 11.62 -1.11 -17.25
CA ALA A 221 11.55 -1.62 -15.88
C ALA A 221 12.94 -1.92 -15.32
N LYS A 222 13.78 -2.65 -16.07
CA LYS A 222 15.15 -3.00 -15.65
C LYS A 222 16.01 -1.75 -15.40
N ARG A 223 15.95 -0.75 -16.27
CA ARG A 223 16.70 0.51 -16.04
C ARG A 223 16.29 1.16 -14.70
N LYS A 224 14.99 1.20 -14.39
CA LYS A 224 14.53 1.75 -13.10
C LYS A 224 14.97 0.90 -11.92
N LEU A 225 14.86 -0.42 -12.04
CA LEU A 225 15.26 -1.33 -10.97
C LEU A 225 16.78 -1.27 -10.71
N ASP A 226 17.61 -1.18 -11.75
CA ASP A 226 19.05 -0.99 -11.61
C ASP A 226 19.38 0.35 -10.95
N TRP A 227 18.69 1.42 -11.34
CA TRP A 227 18.81 2.71 -10.66
C TRP A 227 18.41 2.59 -9.18
N THR A 228 17.32 1.88 -8.86
CA THR A 228 16.87 1.67 -7.48
C THR A 228 17.90 0.88 -6.66
N LEU A 229 18.49 -0.18 -7.23
CA LEU A 229 19.57 -0.93 -6.57
C LEU A 229 20.76 -0.04 -6.20
N ALA A 230 21.12 0.91 -7.07
CA ALA A 230 22.20 1.86 -6.81
C ALA A 230 21.90 2.80 -5.63
N GLN A 231 20.65 2.96 -5.23
CA GLN A 231 20.28 3.74 -4.05
C GLN A 231 20.43 2.96 -2.74
N GLN A 232 20.58 1.62 -2.78
CA GLN A 232 20.71 0.83 -1.56
C GLN A 232 22.09 0.96 -0.92
N ARG A 233 22.12 1.40 0.32
CA ARG A 233 23.34 1.47 1.16
C ARG A 233 23.71 0.08 1.70
N GLU A 234 24.92 -0.02 2.19
CA GLU A 234 25.42 -1.25 2.82
C GLU A 234 24.55 -1.71 4.00
N SER A 235 23.95 -0.76 4.72
CA SER A 235 23.04 -0.99 5.82
C SER A 235 21.66 -1.55 5.41
N GLY A 236 21.37 -1.66 4.11
CA GLY A 236 20.06 -2.02 3.56
C GLY A 236 19.08 -0.84 3.43
N TRP A 237 19.49 0.37 3.82
CA TRP A 237 18.67 1.58 3.69
C TRP A 237 18.74 2.11 2.26
N PHE A 238 17.58 2.59 1.72
CA PHE A 238 17.52 3.18 0.39
C PHE A 238 17.52 4.70 0.48
N ALA A 239 18.44 5.36 -0.23
CA ALA A 239 18.39 6.79 -0.48
C ALA A 239 17.22 7.13 -1.41
N GLU A 240 16.92 8.41 -1.55
CA GLU A 240 15.85 8.91 -2.43
C GLU A 240 14.49 8.20 -2.18
N ASN A 241 14.11 8.03 -0.92
CA ASN A 241 12.94 7.25 -0.55
C ASN A 241 11.93 7.98 0.37
N ALA A 242 12.13 9.28 0.62
CA ALA A 242 11.18 10.11 1.32
C ALA A 242 10.08 10.62 0.36
N PHE A 243 8.88 10.93 0.88
CA PHE A 243 7.81 11.48 0.05
C PHE A 243 8.12 12.87 -0.51
N PHE A 244 8.87 13.70 0.24
CA PHE A 244 9.14 15.08 -0.13
C PHE A 244 10.59 15.43 0.18
N VAL A 245 11.24 16.10 -0.77
CA VAL A 245 12.57 16.66 -0.62
C VAL A 245 12.43 18.20 -0.57
N SER A 246 12.00 18.74 0.55
CA SER A 246 12.02 20.19 0.78
C SER A 246 12.41 20.48 2.22
N GLU A 247 13.09 21.62 2.44
CA GLU A 247 13.70 22.01 3.72
C GLU A 247 12.75 21.95 4.92
N ASP A 248 11.44 22.13 4.72
CA ASP A 248 10.41 22.11 5.76
C ASP A 248 9.58 20.83 5.81
N LYS A 249 9.87 19.81 5.01
CA LYS A 249 9.01 18.64 4.86
C LYS A 249 9.78 17.33 5.04
N TRP A 250 9.06 16.28 5.15
CA TRP A 250 9.38 14.92 5.52
C TRP A 250 10.57 14.34 4.74
N THR A 251 11.78 14.55 5.25
CA THR A 251 13.03 14.05 4.67
C THR A 251 13.37 12.63 5.10
N VAL A 252 12.67 12.10 6.12
CA VAL A 252 12.86 10.75 6.63
C VAL A 252 11.79 9.84 6.03
N PRO A 253 12.17 8.75 5.34
CA PRO A 253 11.19 7.86 4.72
C PRO A 253 10.32 7.16 5.79
N PRO A 254 8.98 7.20 5.63
CA PRO A 254 8.11 6.37 6.43
C PRO A 254 8.31 4.88 6.09
N THR A 255 7.99 3.99 7.01
CA THR A 255 8.04 2.54 6.77
C THR A 255 7.20 2.11 5.56
N HIS A 256 6.18 2.89 5.20
CA HIS A 256 5.38 2.70 4.01
C HIS A 256 6.21 2.76 2.72
N THR A 257 7.02 3.81 2.52
CA THR A 257 7.86 3.92 1.32
C THR A 257 9.02 2.93 1.34
N ILE A 258 9.56 2.61 2.52
CA ILE A 258 10.57 1.54 2.65
C ILE A 258 9.97 0.21 2.18
N ALA A 259 8.75 -0.10 2.61
CA ALA A 259 8.05 -1.32 2.19
C ALA A 259 7.72 -1.33 0.69
N TYR A 260 7.38 -0.18 0.10
CA TYR A 260 7.16 -0.07 -1.34
C TYR A 260 8.38 -0.49 -2.16
N VAL A 261 9.59 -0.06 -1.76
CA VAL A 261 10.82 -0.43 -2.48
C VAL A 261 11.01 -1.94 -2.46
N ILE A 262 10.98 -2.55 -1.27
CA ILE A 262 11.27 -3.99 -1.14
C ILE A 262 10.17 -4.86 -1.72
N GLU A 263 8.91 -4.41 -1.70
CA GLU A 263 7.83 -5.12 -2.39
C GLU A 263 7.98 -5.03 -3.91
N GLY A 264 8.27 -3.83 -4.45
CA GLY A 264 8.51 -3.66 -5.88
C GLY A 264 9.68 -4.50 -6.39
N LEU A 265 10.79 -4.55 -5.65
CA LEU A 265 11.94 -5.40 -5.98
C LEU A 265 11.59 -6.91 -5.89
N PHE A 266 10.88 -7.33 -4.85
CA PHE A 266 10.47 -8.72 -4.67
C PHE A 266 9.58 -9.21 -5.83
N GLU A 267 8.54 -8.44 -6.16
CA GLU A 267 7.62 -8.81 -7.24
C GLU A 267 8.32 -8.75 -8.62
N SER A 268 9.26 -7.82 -8.79
CA SER A 268 10.08 -7.78 -10.01
C SER A 268 10.99 -8.99 -10.13
N TRP A 269 11.61 -9.46 -9.02
CA TRP A 269 12.35 -10.72 -9.02
C TRP A 269 11.49 -11.90 -9.42
N ARG A 270 10.26 -12.02 -8.92
CA ARG A 270 9.35 -13.09 -9.25
C ARG A 270 9.04 -13.18 -10.75
N ILE A 271 9.04 -12.04 -11.45
CA ILE A 271 8.72 -11.98 -12.89
C ILE A 271 9.95 -12.23 -13.74
N CYS A 272 11.08 -11.57 -13.44
CA CYS A 272 12.24 -11.61 -14.32
C CYS A 272 13.40 -12.50 -13.83
N GLY A 273 13.31 -13.07 -12.62
CA GLY A 273 14.30 -14.01 -12.08
C GLY A 273 15.65 -13.38 -11.72
N ASP A 274 15.78 -12.04 -11.67
CA ASP A 274 17.05 -11.40 -11.34
C ASP A 274 17.30 -11.40 -9.82
N GLU A 275 18.17 -12.29 -9.40
CA GLU A 275 18.53 -12.52 -7.99
C GLU A 275 19.05 -11.27 -7.25
N ARG A 276 19.49 -10.24 -7.98
CA ARG A 276 19.94 -8.98 -7.35
C ARG A 276 18.76 -8.31 -6.62
N TYR A 277 17.54 -8.39 -7.17
CA TYR A 277 16.34 -7.79 -6.58
C TYR A 277 15.92 -8.53 -5.31
N LEU A 278 15.97 -9.87 -5.31
CA LEU A 278 15.70 -10.65 -4.11
C LEU A 278 16.70 -10.34 -3.00
N ARG A 279 18.00 -10.36 -3.31
CA ARG A 279 19.05 -10.05 -2.31
C ARG A 279 18.90 -8.63 -1.73
N ALA A 280 18.53 -7.65 -2.55
CA ALA A 280 18.28 -6.29 -2.05
C ALA A 280 17.04 -6.24 -1.14
N THR A 281 15.99 -6.97 -1.47
CA THR A 281 14.80 -7.11 -0.62
C THR A 281 15.14 -7.75 0.72
N GLU A 282 15.83 -8.90 0.71
CA GLU A 282 16.23 -9.63 1.91
C GLU A 282 17.08 -8.79 2.85
N LYS A 283 18.04 -8.03 2.30
CA LYS A 283 18.92 -7.16 3.07
C LYS A 283 18.17 -6.12 3.89
N THR A 284 17.17 -5.49 3.31
CA THR A 284 16.34 -4.49 3.99
C THR A 284 15.33 -5.16 4.93
N ALA A 285 14.69 -6.25 4.49
CA ALA A 285 13.72 -6.98 5.28
C ALA A 285 14.34 -7.59 6.54
N GLU A 286 15.54 -8.15 6.46
CA GLU A 286 16.32 -8.66 7.61
C GLU A 286 16.68 -7.53 8.59
N LYS A 287 17.04 -6.34 8.08
CA LYS A 287 17.31 -5.20 8.94
C LYS A 287 16.07 -4.76 9.74
N LEU A 288 14.92 -4.68 9.07
CA LEU A 288 13.64 -4.38 9.72
C LEU A 288 13.25 -5.46 10.72
N LEU A 289 13.49 -6.74 10.39
CA LEU A 289 13.24 -7.87 11.27
C LEU A 289 14.03 -7.75 12.57
N ARG A 290 15.33 -7.51 12.49
CA ARG A 290 16.20 -7.33 13.68
C ARG A 290 15.75 -6.15 14.54
N ILE A 291 15.37 -5.02 13.92
CA ILE A 291 14.85 -3.87 14.65
C ILE A 291 13.56 -4.23 15.38
N PHE A 292 12.65 -4.94 14.72
CA PHE A 292 11.38 -5.35 15.31
C PHE A 292 11.57 -6.37 16.43
N GLU A 293 12.45 -7.35 16.27
CA GLU A 293 12.77 -8.34 17.30
C GLU A 293 13.32 -7.68 18.56
N LEU A 294 14.18 -6.66 18.40
CA LEU A 294 14.79 -5.93 19.52
C LEU A 294 13.79 -5.01 20.22
N ARG A 295 13.03 -4.24 19.47
CA ARG A 295 12.15 -3.19 20.00
C ARG A 295 10.73 -3.66 20.32
N ARG A 296 10.28 -4.76 19.72
CA ARG A 296 8.89 -5.24 19.75
C ARG A 296 7.87 -4.19 19.27
N PHE A 297 8.34 -3.23 18.51
CA PHE A 297 7.59 -2.12 17.97
C PHE A 297 8.19 -1.69 16.62
N MET A 298 7.34 -1.53 15.60
CA MET A 298 7.74 -0.99 14.31
C MET A 298 7.42 0.50 14.30
N ALA A 299 8.45 1.32 14.38
CA ALA A 299 8.30 2.77 14.30
C ALA A 299 7.83 3.21 12.90
N GLY A 300 7.15 4.34 12.83
CA GLY A 300 6.55 4.83 11.58
C GLY A 300 7.55 5.32 10.54
N GLU A 301 8.79 5.62 10.92
CA GLU A 301 9.85 6.13 10.04
C GLU A 301 11.24 5.82 10.59
N PHE A 302 12.25 5.78 9.69
CA PHE A 302 13.65 5.56 10.04
C PHE A 302 14.57 6.44 9.19
N ASP A 303 15.63 6.98 9.82
CA ASP A 303 16.71 7.68 9.13
C ASP A 303 17.70 6.71 8.46
N GLU A 304 18.71 7.23 7.76
CA GLU A 304 19.76 6.46 7.06
C GLU A 304 20.59 5.54 7.98
N LYS A 305 20.61 5.82 9.28
CA LYS A 305 21.28 5.01 10.32
C LYS A 305 20.31 4.05 11.01
N TRP A 306 19.10 3.91 10.49
CA TRP A 306 18.01 3.13 11.07
C TRP A 306 17.62 3.58 12.49
N LYS A 307 17.83 4.86 12.80
CA LYS A 307 17.36 5.50 14.02
C LYS A 307 16.01 6.16 13.79
N THR A 308 15.28 6.38 14.87
CA THR A 308 13.98 7.02 14.84
C THR A 308 13.65 7.64 16.19
N ASP A 309 13.02 8.80 16.14
CA ASP A 309 12.35 9.45 17.28
C ASP A 309 10.82 9.30 17.22
N ALA A 310 10.31 8.58 16.20
CA ALA A 310 8.89 8.37 16.01
C ALA A 310 8.29 7.54 17.14
N LYS A 311 7.31 8.13 17.82
CA LYS A 311 6.50 7.49 18.88
C LYS A 311 5.16 6.98 18.35
N TYR A 312 5.08 6.78 17.04
CA TYR A 312 3.93 6.25 16.33
C TYR A 312 4.36 5.12 15.40
N SER A 313 3.42 4.26 15.07
CA SER A 313 3.58 3.23 14.04
C SER A 313 2.77 3.61 12.79
N CYS A 314 3.34 3.43 11.60
CA CYS A 314 2.63 3.54 10.34
C CYS A 314 1.93 2.21 10.05
N LEU A 315 0.59 2.15 10.20
CA LEU A 315 -0.14 0.88 10.06
C LEU A 315 -0.12 0.34 8.63
N THR A 316 -0.05 1.21 7.62
CA THR A 316 0.18 0.79 6.22
C THR A 316 1.53 0.10 6.07
N GLY A 317 2.59 0.73 6.58
CA GLY A 317 3.94 0.14 6.54
C GLY A 317 4.00 -1.20 7.27
N ASN A 318 3.30 -1.33 8.41
CA ASN A 318 3.22 -2.59 9.13
C ASN A 318 2.62 -3.71 8.27
N ALA A 319 1.48 -3.46 7.65
CA ALA A 319 0.80 -4.43 6.80
C ALA A 319 1.69 -4.87 5.62
N GLN A 320 2.34 -3.92 4.95
CA GLN A 320 3.24 -4.21 3.83
C GLN A 320 4.48 -5.00 4.26
N ILE A 321 5.15 -4.58 5.35
CA ILE A 321 6.33 -5.27 5.86
C ILE A 321 5.96 -6.71 6.26
N ALA A 322 4.82 -6.90 6.94
CA ALA A 322 4.32 -8.23 7.27
C ALA A 322 4.08 -9.07 6.00
N GLY A 323 3.47 -8.48 4.96
CA GLY A 323 3.27 -9.14 3.67
C GLY A 323 4.58 -9.57 3.00
N VAL A 324 5.61 -8.69 2.99
CA VAL A 324 6.94 -9.04 2.46
C VAL A 324 7.58 -10.15 3.28
N TRP A 325 7.50 -10.10 4.62
CA TRP A 325 8.03 -11.17 5.46
C TRP A 325 7.32 -12.51 5.24
N LEU A 326 6.01 -12.53 5.05
CA LEU A 326 5.27 -13.76 4.70
C LEU A 326 5.73 -14.32 3.34
N LYS A 327 5.94 -13.47 2.33
CA LYS A 327 6.46 -13.85 1.01
C LYS A 327 7.89 -14.42 1.10
N LEU A 328 8.77 -13.78 1.88
CA LEU A 328 10.13 -14.26 2.13
C LEU A 328 10.11 -15.60 2.87
N PHE A 329 9.26 -15.76 3.88
CA PHE A 329 9.06 -17.06 4.53
C PHE A 329 8.64 -18.14 3.52
N GLN A 330 7.73 -17.84 2.60
CA GLN A 330 7.35 -18.78 1.54
C GLN A 330 8.51 -19.10 0.58
N THR A 331 9.45 -18.18 0.40
CA THR A 331 10.60 -18.33 -0.50
C THR A 331 11.71 -19.17 0.12
N ASN A 332 12.09 -18.89 1.39
CA ASN A 332 13.28 -19.44 2.02
C ASN A 332 13.02 -20.31 3.27
N GLY A 333 11.78 -20.37 3.75
CA GLY A 333 11.40 -21.17 4.91
C GLY A 333 11.82 -20.60 6.28
N ASP A 334 12.40 -19.38 6.33
CA ASP A 334 12.84 -18.78 7.59
C ASP A 334 11.65 -18.39 8.48
N THR A 335 11.40 -19.18 9.50
CA THR A 335 10.28 -19.01 10.45
C THR A 335 10.36 -17.70 11.26
N ARG A 336 11.52 -17.04 11.33
CA ARG A 336 11.62 -15.72 11.98
C ARG A 336 10.74 -14.70 11.27
N TYR A 337 10.71 -14.72 9.92
CA TYR A 337 9.84 -13.87 9.12
C TYR A 337 8.36 -14.14 9.41
N LEU A 338 7.95 -15.40 9.42
CA LEU A 338 6.57 -15.76 9.77
C LEU A 338 6.18 -15.24 11.16
N ASN A 339 6.99 -15.55 12.17
CA ASN A 339 6.70 -15.15 13.55
C ASN A 339 6.64 -13.64 13.73
N ALA A 340 7.47 -12.88 13.02
CA ALA A 340 7.46 -11.43 13.06
C ALA A 340 6.24 -10.85 12.33
N ALA A 341 5.88 -11.41 11.18
CA ALA A 341 4.70 -11.00 10.40
C ALA A 341 3.40 -11.19 11.21
N LEU A 342 3.22 -12.35 11.85
CA LEU A 342 2.05 -12.63 12.70
C LEU A 342 1.94 -11.60 13.83
N LYS A 343 3.04 -11.29 14.52
CA LYS A 343 3.04 -10.29 15.60
C LYS A 343 2.74 -8.89 15.10
N LEU A 344 3.25 -8.52 13.91
CA LEU A 344 3.02 -7.21 13.33
C LEU A 344 1.57 -7.06 12.84
N ASN A 345 0.99 -8.15 12.31
CA ASN A 345 -0.43 -8.22 11.98
C ASN A 345 -1.31 -8.13 13.24
N ASP A 346 -0.95 -8.82 14.33
CA ASP A 346 -1.67 -8.75 15.59
C ASP A 346 -1.66 -7.33 16.18
N PHE A 347 -0.54 -6.61 16.05
CA PHE A 347 -0.50 -5.20 16.42
C PHE A 347 -1.47 -4.37 15.56
N THR A 348 -1.50 -4.58 14.26
CA THR A 348 -2.40 -3.87 13.34
C THR A 348 -3.87 -4.21 13.63
N LYS A 349 -4.20 -5.50 13.86
CA LYS A 349 -5.52 -5.94 14.32
C LYS A 349 -5.94 -5.25 15.63
N SER A 350 -5.01 -5.11 16.59
CA SER A 350 -5.30 -4.46 17.87
C SER A 350 -5.58 -2.95 17.75
N ALA A 351 -5.04 -2.30 16.73
CA ALA A 351 -5.28 -0.90 16.40
C ALA A 351 -6.58 -0.66 15.59
N GLN A 352 -7.09 -1.69 14.92
CA GLN A 352 -8.32 -1.65 14.12
C GLN A 352 -9.58 -1.73 15.01
N ASN A 353 -10.64 -1.05 14.61
CA ASN A 353 -11.94 -1.13 15.26
C ASN A 353 -12.98 -1.82 14.37
N ILE A 354 -13.21 -3.12 14.61
CA ILE A 354 -14.20 -3.91 13.86
C ILE A 354 -15.58 -3.95 14.52
N SER A 355 -15.77 -3.25 15.64
CA SER A 355 -17.04 -3.23 16.40
C SER A 355 -17.70 -1.84 16.44
N SER A 356 -17.12 -0.84 15.77
CA SER A 356 -17.72 0.50 15.74
C SER A 356 -19.06 0.51 15.00
N MET A 357 -20.02 1.28 15.50
CA MET A 357 -21.27 1.57 14.78
C MET A 357 -21.06 2.59 13.64
N HIS A 358 -19.92 3.28 13.62
CA HIS A 358 -19.62 4.31 12.63
C HIS A 358 -18.96 3.70 11.38
N GLY A 359 -19.62 3.83 10.22
CA GLY A 359 -19.18 3.21 8.95
C GLY A 359 -17.80 3.65 8.45
N GLY A 360 -17.37 4.90 8.72
CA GLY A 360 -16.05 5.40 8.37
C GLY A 360 -14.93 4.86 9.28
N ILE A 361 -15.27 4.30 10.45
CA ILE A 361 -14.30 3.78 11.43
C ILE A 361 -14.25 2.24 11.41
N ARG A 362 -15.42 1.57 11.36
CA ARG A 362 -15.53 0.12 11.46
C ARG A 362 -14.78 -0.55 10.32
N GLY A 363 -13.76 -1.33 10.64
CA GLY A 363 -12.93 -2.06 9.67
C GLY A 363 -11.85 -1.22 8.97
N GLY A 364 -11.85 0.12 9.13
CA GLY A 364 -10.83 0.99 8.57
C GLY A 364 -9.48 0.84 9.25
N ILE A 365 -8.41 1.15 8.53
CA ILE A 365 -7.04 1.18 9.03
C ILE A 365 -6.58 2.63 9.13
N LYS A 366 -6.21 3.07 10.33
CA LYS A 366 -5.65 4.41 10.56
C LYS A 366 -4.29 4.54 9.85
N GLY A 367 -3.97 5.73 9.36
CA GLY A 367 -2.62 5.96 8.85
C GLY A 367 -1.55 5.72 9.90
N SER A 368 -1.79 6.22 11.11
CA SER A 368 -0.88 6.05 12.26
C SER A 368 -1.58 5.46 13.49
N GLN A 369 -0.82 4.74 14.31
CA GLN A 369 -1.17 4.39 15.67
C GLN A 369 -0.17 5.04 16.63
N PRO A 370 -0.58 6.00 17.47
CA PRO A 370 -1.93 6.59 17.59
C PRO A 370 -2.34 7.41 16.36
N ILE A 371 -3.64 7.71 16.20
CA ILE A 371 -4.22 8.38 15.02
C ILE A 371 -3.64 9.78 14.74
N PHE A 372 -3.07 10.42 15.73
CA PHE A 372 -2.40 11.72 15.62
C PHE A 372 -0.90 11.61 15.28
N GLY A 373 -0.40 10.41 14.96
CA GLY A 373 0.95 10.21 14.47
C GLY A 373 1.18 10.94 13.14
N ARG A 374 2.44 11.20 12.82
CA ARG A 374 2.82 12.08 11.70
C ARG A 374 2.35 11.57 10.32
N TYR A 375 2.25 10.25 10.14
CA TYR A 375 1.81 9.68 8.87
C TYR A 375 0.29 9.76 8.76
N THR A 376 -0.23 10.54 7.81
CA THR A 376 -1.67 10.78 7.56
C THR A 376 -2.50 10.92 8.84
N PRO A 377 -2.23 11.97 9.65
CA PRO A 377 -2.90 12.15 10.93
C PRO A 377 -4.42 12.31 10.75
N PHE A 378 -5.18 11.70 11.67
CA PHE A 378 -6.64 11.78 11.75
C PHE A 378 -7.42 11.14 10.60
N ILE A 379 -6.76 10.28 9.80
CA ILE A 379 -7.36 9.66 8.62
C ILE A 379 -7.26 8.12 8.71
N TYR A 380 -8.35 7.46 8.38
CA TYR A 380 -8.39 6.05 8.00
C TYR A 380 -8.16 5.97 6.49
N VAL A 381 -7.13 5.25 6.07
CA VAL A 381 -6.64 5.30 4.69
C VAL A 381 -6.99 4.02 3.91
N ASN A 382 -7.44 4.16 2.67
CA ASN A 382 -7.85 3.01 1.86
C ASN A 382 -6.67 2.11 1.50
N TRP A 383 -5.47 2.67 1.29
CA TRP A 383 -4.27 1.90 1.03
C TRP A 383 -3.80 1.12 2.27
N GLY A 384 -4.00 1.63 3.48
CA GLY A 384 -3.77 0.86 4.70
C GLY A 384 -4.70 -0.35 4.79
N ALA A 385 -5.98 -0.16 4.47
CA ALA A 385 -6.96 -1.23 4.44
C ALA A 385 -6.62 -2.27 3.35
N LYS A 386 -6.23 -1.82 2.16
CA LYS A 386 -5.81 -2.68 1.04
C LYS A 386 -4.65 -3.60 1.43
N PHE A 387 -3.54 -3.03 1.88
CA PHE A 387 -2.36 -3.84 2.23
C PHE A 387 -2.62 -4.75 3.43
N PHE A 388 -3.47 -4.33 4.35
CA PHE A 388 -3.85 -5.17 5.47
C PHE A 388 -4.73 -6.36 5.03
N ALA A 389 -5.67 -6.15 4.11
CA ALA A 389 -6.47 -7.23 3.54
C ALA A 389 -5.60 -8.26 2.79
N ASP A 390 -4.67 -7.80 1.95
CA ASP A 390 -3.75 -8.67 1.21
C ASP A 390 -2.92 -9.54 2.15
N THR A 391 -2.37 -8.90 3.17
CA THR A 391 -1.50 -9.59 4.12
C THR A 391 -2.27 -10.60 4.99
N LEU A 392 -3.53 -10.30 5.37
CA LEU A 392 -4.37 -11.24 6.09
C LEU A 392 -4.80 -12.44 5.22
N MET A 393 -5.11 -12.21 3.94
CA MET A 393 -5.38 -13.31 3.00
C MET A 393 -4.17 -14.22 2.85
N LEU A 394 -2.96 -13.64 2.77
CA LEU A 394 -1.72 -14.40 2.70
C LEU A 394 -1.44 -15.16 3.99
N GLU A 395 -1.62 -14.53 5.16
CA GLU A 395 -1.52 -15.16 6.48
C GLU A 395 -2.43 -16.38 6.57
N GLU A 396 -3.70 -16.24 6.23
CA GLU A 396 -4.69 -17.33 6.28
C GLU A 396 -4.34 -18.48 5.31
N LYS A 397 -3.87 -18.17 4.10
CA LYS A 397 -3.41 -19.18 3.14
C LYS A 397 -2.23 -19.98 3.69
N ILE A 398 -1.25 -19.31 4.32
CA ILE A 398 -0.08 -19.96 4.92
C ILE A 398 -0.51 -20.81 6.12
N MET A 399 -1.35 -20.29 7.02
CA MET A 399 -1.77 -21.02 8.22
C MET A 399 -2.60 -22.28 7.87
N LYS A 400 -3.51 -22.19 6.90
CA LYS A 400 -4.25 -23.36 6.39
C LYS A 400 -3.34 -24.42 5.78
N GLN A 401 -2.27 -24.00 5.08
CA GLN A 401 -1.30 -24.96 4.54
C GLN A 401 -0.54 -25.67 5.68
N PHE A 402 -0.17 -24.96 6.75
CA PHE A 402 0.46 -25.58 7.92
C PHE A 402 -0.45 -26.58 8.61
N GLU A 403 -1.72 -26.23 8.84
CA GLU A 403 -2.68 -27.17 9.45
C GLU A 403 -2.79 -28.45 8.61
N LYS A 404 -2.85 -28.31 7.30
CA LYS A 404 -2.88 -29.45 6.36
C LYS A 404 -1.60 -30.30 6.44
N ASP A 405 -0.42 -29.66 6.41
CA ASP A 405 0.86 -30.35 6.44
C ASP A 405 1.05 -31.11 7.77
N VAL A 406 0.60 -30.55 8.89
CA VAL A 406 0.57 -31.22 10.20
C VAL A 406 -0.38 -32.43 10.19
N LEU A 407 -1.58 -32.31 9.62
CA LEU A 407 -2.54 -33.41 9.51
C LEU A 407 -2.01 -34.52 8.60
N ASP A 408 -1.28 -34.18 7.55
CA ASP A 408 -0.65 -35.13 6.61
C ASP A 408 0.66 -35.75 7.16
N GLY A 409 1.09 -35.40 8.40
CA GLY A 409 2.32 -35.90 9.02
C GLY A 409 3.62 -35.41 8.36
N LYS A 410 3.57 -34.32 7.59
CA LYS A 410 4.74 -33.74 6.92
C LYS A 410 5.49 -32.84 7.91
N SER A 411 6.83 -32.92 7.92
CA SER A 411 7.65 -32.04 8.72
C SER A 411 7.58 -30.59 8.20
N LEU A 412 7.37 -29.63 9.10
CA LEU A 412 7.44 -28.20 8.83
C LEU A 412 8.85 -27.83 8.33
N GLY A 413 9.04 -27.68 7.04
CA GLY A 413 10.32 -27.26 6.47
C GLY A 413 10.81 -28.01 5.24
N ALA A 414 10.20 -29.14 4.85
CA ALA A 414 10.58 -29.87 3.63
C ALA A 414 9.74 -29.37 2.43
N ARG A 415 10.07 -28.20 1.87
CA ARG A 415 9.66 -27.91 0.49
C ARG A 415 10.72 -28.43 -0.45
N GLU A 416 10.34 -29.45 -1.25
CA GLU A 416 11.09 -29.83 -2.42
C GLU A 416 11.26 -28.57 -3.30
N THR A 417 12.50 -28.15 -3.48
CA THR A 417 12.87 -27.23 -4.56
C THR A 417 12.52 -27.93 -5.86
N LYS A 418 11.39 -27.58 -6.45
CA LYS A 418 11.15 -27.97 -7.84
C LYS A 418 12.13 -27.19 -8.71
N ASN A 419 13.09 -27.94 -9.25
CA ASN A 419 13.98 -27.52 -10.33
C ASN A 419 13.20 -27.04 -11.56
#